data_ba57ab79b6a07f9788ec7df96ff2d0eb
#
_entry.id   ba57ab79b6a07f9788ec7df96ff2d0eb
#
_cell.length_a   1.000
_cell.length_b   1.000
_cell.length_c   1.000
_cell.angle_alpha   90.00
_cell.angle_beta   90.00
_cell.angle_gamma   90.00
#
_symmetry.space_group_name_H-M   'P 1'
#
loop_
_entity.id
_entity.type
_entity.pdbx_description
1 polymer ?
#
loop_
_entity_poly.entity_id
_entity_poly.type
_entity_poly.pdbx_seq_one_letter_code
_entity_poly.pdbx_strand_id
1 'polypeptide(L)'
;PEGFPVIAKEPDTYVDPNKQFYLLPILAHEQVFLEIGLRTTLLEVAAVTLQAGEQDLLQEGPSPGGARRGADSATIAAPGVGADYRAGVVFVIDSTSSMGPYIDRTRAAIRRIYDRLRGSPLGDALSFGLVSFRDNTESVPALDYVSRVAATLEDGRDPAGFFSKVNRVEAAQVSSRGFNEDAFAGVYDAIESIDWRGYAGRFIVLITDAGAREPNDPQARTRLGAERLRLLAQDKDQTAGGAKIAMAVLHLLTPEGRQTHRMAAAQYRALARWGDAGELYFPVEGGSVDAFGHQVDALSDAIVHQLEGIRSGRLIEVPDGPEASELERKTALVGRAMQLAYLGRETGSRAPRLIDAWVSDRDLLEPTQKTLEVRALVSKNQLSNLQETLEAILTAGERTTMSAKDFFAQLRGAAAALARDPDKVSSLEVRRLADVGLVGEWLDDLPYTSQVMNLTESRWLSRSYAEQQEVLDVIEEKIRLYRRIHDDTDRWIDLSGRPSKGESVTTIPLDALP
;
A
#
# COMPACT_ATOMS: atom_id res chain seq x y z
N PRO A 1 -16.48 21.72 20.39
CA PRO A 1 -15.86 22.47 19.33
C PRO A 1 -16.86 22.63 18.19
N GLU A 2 -17.38 23.82 18.05
CA GLU A 2 -18.29 24.21 16.98
C GLU A 2 -17.50 24.14 15.67
N GLY A 3 -17.99 23.35 14.70
CA GLY A 3 -17.43 23.30 13.35
C GLY A 3 -16.75 21.99 12.92
N PHE A 4 -16.77 20.93 13.74
CA PHE A 4 -16.33 19.61 13.26
C PHE A 4 -17.44 18.99 12.40
N PRO A 5 -17.14 18.62 11.14
CA PRO A 5 -18.11 17.90 10.33
C PRO A 5 -18.39 16.53 10.96
N VAL A 6 -19.65 16.24 11.22
CA VAL A 6 -20.08 14.93 11.74
C VAL A 6 -20.27 14.00 10.54
N ILE A 7 -19.45 12.95 10.44
CA ILE A 7 -19.51 11.97 9.36
C ILE A 7 -20.53 10.87 9.67
N ALA A 8 -20.64 10.50 10.93
CA ALA A 8 -21.63 9.58 11.44
C ALA A 8 -22.11 10.05 12.81
N LYS A 9 -23.39 9.90 13.08
CA LYS A 9 -24.00 10.15 14.38
C LYS A 9 -24.52 8.83 14.92
N GLU A 10 -24.30 8.58 16.22
CA GLU A 10 -24.92 7.45 16.89
C GLU A 10 -26.44 7.54 16.74
N PRO A 11 -27.12 6.45 16.33
CA PRO A 11 -28.56 6.48 16.19
C PRO A 11 -29.23 6.66 17.57
N ASP A 12 -30.29 7.47 17.60
CA ASP A 12 -31.04 7.75 18.84
C ASP A 12 -31.81 6.51 19.38
N THR A 13 -31.90 5.43 18.58
CA THR A 13 -32.57 4.18 18.90
C THR A 13 -31.71 2.99 18.46
N TYR A 14 -31.94 1.84 19.10
CA TYR A 14 -31.28 0.59 18.68
C TYR A 14 -31.49 0.31 17.18
N VAL A 15 -30.40 0.02 16.52
CA VAL A 15 -30.35 -0.37 15.11
C VAL A 15 -29.79 -1.79 15.02
N ASP A 16 -30.45 -2.66 14.25
CA ASP A 16 -29.97 -4.02 14.02
C ASP A 16 -28.69 -3.99 13.15
N PRO A 17 -27.51 -4.31 13.70
CA PRO A 17 -26.23 -4.23 12.99
C PRO A 17 -26.12 -5.28 11.87
N ASN A 18 -27.04 -6.22 11.75
CA ASN A 18 -27.08 -7.16 10.64
C ASN A 18 -27.79 -6.59 9.41
N LYS A 19 -28.60 -5.55 9.59
CA LYS A 19 -29.39 -4.91 8.53
C LYS A 19 -28.91 -3.49 8.20
N GLN A 20 -28.34 -2.81 9.19
CA GLN A 20 -27.83 -1.45 9.04
C GLN A 20 -26.47 -1.36 9.72
N PHE A 21 -25.43 -1.18 8.94
CA PHE A 21 -24.06 -1.01 9.44
C PHE A 21 -23.31 0.00 8.59
N TYR A 22 -22.33 0.64 9.22
CA TYR A 22 -21.40 1.53 8.55
C TYR A 22 -20.10 0.77 8.28
N LEU A 23 -19.58 0.91 7.07
CA LEU A 23 -18.25 0.41 6.72
C LEU A 23 -17.25 1.53 6.96
N LEU A 24 -16.50 1.43 8.06
CA LEU A 24 -15.35 2.28 8.33
C LEU A 24 -14.09 1.44 8.10
N PRO A 25 -13.25 1.80 7.12
CA PRO A 25 -11.98 1.11 6.94
C PRO A 25 -11.12 1.26 8.19
N ILE A 26 -10.70 0.14 8.76
CA ILE A 26 -9.73 0.10 9.87
C ILE A 26 -8.36 -0.05 9.23
N LEU A 27 -7.49 0.96 9.42
CA LEU A 27 -6.15 1.02 8.84
C LEU A 27 -5.11 0.35 9.74
N ALA A 28 -5.27 0.53 11.06
CA ALA A 28 -4.42 -0.07 12.06
C ALA A 28 -5.18 -0.26 13.38
N HIS A 29 -4.63 -1.07 14.26
CA HIS A 29 -5.18 -1.22 15.61
C HIS A 29 -4.07 -1.43 16.63
N GLU A 30 -4.31 -0.98 17.87
CA GLU A 30 -3.39 -1.16 18.99
C GLU A 30 -4.17 -1.50 20.26
N GLN A 31 -3.69 -2.48 21.02
CA GLN A 31 -4.23 -2.77 22.34
C GLN A 31 -3.47 -1.97 23.40
N VAL A 32 -4.17 -1.10 24.10
CA VAL A 32 -3.62 -0.29 25.18
C VAL A 32 -4.23 -0.68 26.53
N PHE A 33 -3.44 -0.48 27.57
CA PHE A 33 -3.91 -0.66 28.94
C PHE A 33 -4.24 0.70 29.54
N LEU A 34 -5.47 0.85 29.97
CA LEU A 34 -5.87 2.03 30.74
C LEU A 34 -5.31 1.93 32.16
N GLU A 35 -5.07 3.08 32.81
CA GLU A 35 -4.55 3.17 34.19
C GLU A 35 -5.40 2.39 35.21
N ILE A 36 -6.67 2.19 34.91
CA ILE A 36 -7.62 1.40 35.72
C ILE A 36 -7.48 -0.12 35.52
N GLY A 37 -6.48 -0.59 34.75
CA GLY A 37 -6.22 -2.02 34.52
C GLY A 37 -7.10 -2.68 33.47
N LEU A 38 -7.94 -1.94 32.75
CA LEU A 38 -8.74 -2.45 31.66
C LEU A 38 -7.98 -2.33 30.31
N ARG A 39 -8.17 -3.34 29.47
CA ARG A 39 -7.71 -3.30 28.06
C ARG A 39 -8.74 -2.60 27.21
N THR A 40 -8.29 -1.71 26.34
CA THR A 40 -9.09 -1.12 25.26
C THR A 40 -8.35 -1.29 23.94
N THR A 41 -9.08 -1.36 22.86
CA THR A 41 -8.50 -1.36 21.50
C THR A 41 -8.66 0.02 20.90
N LEU A 42 -7.55 0.64 20.52
CA LEU A 42 -7.54 1.81 19.68
C LEU A 42 -7.56 1.36 18.22
N LEU A 43 -8.44 1.94 17.45
CA LEU A 43 -8.61 1.67 16.03
C LEU A 43 -8.26 2.93 15.24
N GLU A 44 -7.33 2.84 14.31
CA GLU A 44 -7.10 3.87 13.31
C GLU A 44 -8.11 3.66 12.18
N VAL A 45 -8.99 4.62 12.00
CA VAL A 45 -10.05 4.56 10.99
C VAL A 45 -9.88 5.66 9.96
N ALA A 46 -10.12 5.33 8.70
CA ALA A 46 -10.19 6.33 7.65
C ALA A 46 -11.57 7.02 7.72
N ALA A 47 -11.56 8.32 7.91
CA ALA A 47 -12.74 9.15 7.94
C ALA A 47 -12.67 10.20 6.82
N VAL A 48 -13.82 10.53 6.24
CA VAL A 48 -13.93 11.54 5.19
C VAL A 48 -14.54 12.79 5.79
N THR A 49 -13.83 13.94 5.76
CA THR A 49 -14.43 15.21 6.15
C THR A 49 -15.12 15.87 4.98
N LEU A 50 -16.37 16.22 5.19
CA LEU A 50 -17.10 17.11 4.28
C LEU A 50 -16.72 18.56 4.59
N GLN A 51 -16.37 19.35 3.60
CA GLN A 51 -16.14 20.78 3.77
C GLN A 51 -17.49 21.51 3.87
N ALA A 52 -17.51 22.61 4.63
CA ALA A 52 -18.70 23.47 4.70
C ALA A 52 -19.09 23.94 3.27
N GLY A 53 -20.25 23.56 2.81
CA GLY A 53 -20.74 23.77 1.44
C GLY A 53 -21.08 22.47 0.69
N GLU A 54 -20.53 21.33 1.12
CA GLU A 54 -20.89 20.02 0.56
C GLU A 54 -22.05 19.34 1.32
N GLN A 55 -22.52 19.95 2.40
CA GLN A 55 -23.65 19.45 3.19
C GLN A 55 -24.96 19.41 2.39
N ASP A 56 -25.12 20.27 1.37
CA ASP A 56 -26.29 20.25 0.50
C ASP A 56 -26.34 19.03 -0.42
N LEU A 57 -25.21 18.44 -0.77
CA LEU A 57 -25.15 17.24 -1.62
C LEU A 57 -25.59 15.96 -0.89
N LEU A 58 -25.57 15.95 0.43
CA LEU A 58 -26.05 14.81 1.24
C LEU A 58 -27.53 14.89 1.60
N GLN A 59 -28.16 16.06 1.50
CA GLN A 59 -29.61 16.19 1.71
C GLN A 59 -30.44 15.65 0.54
N GLU A 60 -29.83 15.55 -0.65
CA GLU A 60 -30.40 14.84 -1.80
C GLU A 60 -29.87 13.39 -1.89
N GLY A 61 -29.96 12.64 -0.81
CA GLY A 61 -29.73 11.20 -0.84
C GLY A 61 -30.68 10.53 -1.82
N PRO A 62 -30.24 9.62 -2.70
CA PRO A 62 -31.14 8.91 -3.59
C PRO A 62 -32.15 8.13 -2.76
N SER A 63 -33.42 8.42 -2.96
CA SER A 63 -34.53 7.59 -2.47
C SER A 63 -34.25 6.12 -2.84
N PRO A 64 -34.50 5.15 -1.95
CA PRO A 64 -34.31 3.73 -2.25
C PRO A 64 -35.28 3.33 -3.37
N GLY A 65 -34.78 3.24 -4.59
CA GLY A 65 -35.58 2.85 -5.74
C GLY A 65 -35.04 3.25 -7.12
N GLY A 66 -34.01 4.07 -7.20
CA GLY A 66 -33.43 4.47 -8.48
C GLY A 66 -32.25 3.61 -8.91
N ALA A 67 -32.51 2.52 -9.63
CA ALA A 67 -31.48 1.79 -10.35
C ALA A 67 -30.73 2.74 -11.31
N ARG A 68 -29.49 3.14 -11.00
CA ARG A 68 -28.60 3.74 -11.99
C ARG A 68 -28.01 2.61 -12.84
N ARG A 69 -28.43 2.62 -14.10
CA ARG A 69 -27.85 1.83 -15.19
C ARG A 69 -26.34 2.02 -15.25
N GLY A 70 -25.65 0.95 -15.67
CA GLY A 70 -24.21 0.83 -15.78
C GLY A 70 -23.53 2.08 -16.33
N ALA A 71 -22.52 2.54 -15.62
CA ALA A 71 -21.61 3.52 -16.15
C ALA A 71 -20.69 2.81 -17.16
N ASP A 72 -21.08 2.90 -18.43
CA ASP A 72 -20.14 2.82 -19.53
C ASP A 72 -19.01 3.81 -19.25
N SER A 73 -17.79 3.47 -19.67
CA SER A 73 -16.56 4.28 -19.58
C SER A 73 -16.82 5.74 -19.93
N ALA A 74 -17.25 6.54 -18.97
CA ALA A 74 -17.69 7.89 -19.23
C ALA A 74 -16.49 8.81 -19.25
N THR A 75 -16.39 9.58 -20.30
CA THR A 75 -15.59 10.79 -20.39
C THR A 75 -16.01 11.72 -19.24
N ILE A 76 -15.26 11.70 -18.12
CA ILE A 76 -15.61 12.42 -16.87
C ILE A 76 -15.18 13.89 -16.94
N ALA A 77 -14.39 14.28 -17.93
CA ALA A 77 -13.94 15.65 -18.07
C ALA A 77 -14.58 16.35 -19.28
N ALA A 78 -15.00 17.59 -19.10
CA ALA A 78 -15.34 18.44 -20.23
C ALA A 78 -14.14 18.56 -21.20
N PRO A 79 -14.36 18.68 -22.52
CA PRO A 79 -13.26 18.84 -23.47
C PRO A 79 -12.37 20.03 -23.06
N GLY A 80 -11.07 19.77 -22.84
CA GLY A 80 -10.09 20.78 -22.44
C GLY A 80 -9.60 20.74 -21.00
N VAL A 81 -10.29 20.05 -20.07
CA VAL A 81 -9.91 19.97 -18.63
C VAL A 81 -8.66 19.13 -18.41
N GLY A 82 -7.86 18.75 -19.25
CA GLY A 82 -6.57 18.09 -19.06
C GLY A 82 -5.44 18.75 -19.85
N ALA A 83 -5.77 19.84 -20.59
CA ALA A 83 -4.81 20.48 -21.48
C ALA A 83 -3.58 21.04 -20.75
N ASP A 84 -3.77 21.53 -19.53
CA ASP A 84 -2.72 22.13 -18.69
C ASP A 84 -2.07 21.14 -17.70
N TYR A 85 -2.48 19.88 -17.72
CA TYR A 85 -1.85 18.86 -16.88
C TYR A 85 -0.39 18.65 -17.27
N ARG A 86 0.51 18.78 -16.29
CA ARG A 86 1.94 18.54 -16.44
C ARG A 86 2.43 17.55 -15.41
N ALA A 87 3.34 16.68 -15.82
CA ALA A 87 4.05 15.77 -14.93
C ALA A 87 5.54 16.10 -14.86
N GLY A 88 6.08 16.06 -13.66
CA GLY A 88 7.51 16.14 -13.40
C GLY A 88 8.02 14.79 -12.89
N VAL A 89 9.11 14.30 -13.45
CA VAL A 89 9.79 13.09 -13.02
C VAL A 89 11.23 13.44 -12.67
N VAL A 90 11.60 13.26 -11.40
CA VAL A 90 12.96 13.50 -10.93
C VAL A 90 13.63 12.16 -10.63
N PHE A 91 14.65 11.84 -11.39
CA PHE A 91 15.52 10.72 -11.07
C PHE A 91 16.50 11.10 -9.97
N VAL A 92 16.55 10.29 -8.93
CA VAL A 92 17.56 10.36 -7.86
C VAL A 92 18.46 9.17 -8.05
N ILE A 93 19.63 9.41 -8.63
CA ILE A 93 20.52 8.33 -9.04
C ILE A 93 21.77 8.28 -8.19
N ASP A 94 22.07 7.09 -7.70
CA ASP A 94 23.34 6.76 -7.16
C ASP A 94 24.42 6.95 -8.22
N SER A 95 25.47 7.68 -7.88
CA SER A 95 26.60 7.91 -8.77
C SER A 95 27.94 7.49 -8.13
N THR A 96 27.88 6.46 -7.29
CA THR A 96 29.08 5.78 -6.81
C THR A 96 29.72 4.93 -7.90
N SER A 97 30.86 4.33 -7.64
CA SER A 97 31.70 3.70 -8.66
C SER A 97 31.05 2.52 -9.39
N SER A 98 30.08 1.84 -8.78
CA SER A 98 29.32 0.71 -9.38
C SER A 98 28.31 1.15 -10.42
N MET A 99 27.90 2.42 -10.43
CA MET A 99 26.67 2.88 -11.09
C MET A 99 26.81 3.33 -12.55
N GLY A 100 28.01 3.31 -13.12
CA GLY A 100 28.25 3.79 -14.49
C GLY A 100 27.26 3.27 -15.54
N PRO A 101 27.09 1.95 -15.72
CA PRO A 101 26.17 1.38 -16.70
C PRO A 101 24.69 1.77 -16.49
N TYR A 102 24.26 1.94 -15.25
CA TYR A 102 22.89 2.31 -14.90
C TYR A 102 22.61 3.79 -15.16
N ILE A 103 23.61 4.67 -14.92
CA ILE A 103 23.55 6.09 -15.29
C ILE A 103 23.35 6.22 -16.79
N ASP A 104 24.12 5.52 -17.61
CA ASP A 104 24.03 5.55 -19.05
C ASP A 104 22.69 5.00 -19.56
N ARG A 105 22.21 3.93 -18.95
CA ARG A 105 20.91 3.34 -19.32
C ARG A 105 19.74 4.26 -18.97
N THR A 106 19.79 4.95 -17.82
CA THR A 106 18.79 5.95 -17.45
C THR A 106 18.79 7.12 -18.42
N ARG A 107 19.96 7.63 -18.81
CA ARG A 107 20.07 8.68 -19.84
C ARG A 107 19.46 8.25 -21.18
N ALA A 108 19.75 7.03 -21.61
CA ALA A 108 19.22 6.49 -22.85
C ALA A 108 17.69 6.37 -22.82
N ALA A 109 17.11 5.95 -21.68
CA ALA A 109 15.66 5.88 -21.50
C ALA A 109 15.01 7.28 -21.58
N ILE A 110 15.53 8.25 -20.85
CA ILE A 110 15.03 9.64 -20.87
C ILE A 110 15.11 10.22 -22.30
N ARG A 111 16.21 9.95 -23.02
CA ARG A 111 16.36 10.42 -24.42
C ARG A 111 15.29 9.84 -25.33
N ARG A 112 15.00 8.53 -25.25
CA ARG A 112 13.93 7.90 -26.03
C ARG A 112 12.56 8.53 -25.76
N ILE A 113 12.27 8.90 -24.50
CA ILE A 113 11.02 9.55 -24.16
C ILE A 113 10.92 10.93 -24.81
N TYR A 114 11.97 11.75 -24.73
CA TYR A 114 11.98 13.04 -25.40
C TYR A 114 11.82 12.90 -26.92
N ASP A 115 12.51 11.93 -27.54
CA ASP A 115 12.40 11.66 -28.97
C ASP A 115 10.97 11.22 -29.37
N ARG A 116 10.33 10.40 -28.54
CA ARG A 116 8.93 9.97 -28.72
C ARG A 116 7.93 11.12 -28.59
N LEU A 117 8.16 12.01 -27.62
CA LEU A 117 7.26 13.15 -27.36
C LEU A 117 7.51 14.32 -28.31
N ARG A 118 8.61 14.31 -29.03
CA ARG A 118 9.01 15.39 -29.94
C ARG A 118 7.98 15.57 -31.06
N GLY A 119 7.44 16.79 -31.14
CA GLY A 119 6.40 17.10 -32.13
C GLY A 119 5.00 16.59 -31.79
N SER A 120 4.82 15.97 -30.63
CA SER A 120 3.49 15.63 -30.10
C SER A 120 2.94 16.76 -29.22
N PRO A 121 1.61 16.85 -29.05
CA PRO A 121 0.99 17.78 -28.11
C PRO A 121 1.42 17.57 -26.64
N LEU A 122 2.12 16.48 -26.36
CA LEU A 122 2.60 16.12 -25.01
C LEU A 122 4.02 16.63 -24.74
N GLY A 123 4.70 17.25 -25.71
CA GLY A 123 6.09 17.68 -25.57
C GLY A 123 6.33 18.58 -24.36
N ASP A 124 5.36 19.46 -24.04
CA ASP A 124 5.42 20.36 -22.90
C ASP A 124 4.76 19.80 -21.61
N ALA A 125 4.19 18.59 -21.67
CA ALA A 125 3.46 17.99 -20.58
C ALA A 125 4.33 17.19 -19.62
N LEU A 126 5.54 16.81 -20.03
CA LEU A 126 6.47 16.02 -19.23
C LEU A 126 7.81 16.73 -19.13
N SER A 127 8.30 16.88 -17.92
CA SER A 127 9.63 17.40 -17.65
C SER A 127 10.42 16.43 -16.79
N PHE A 128 11.72 16.36 -17.05
CA PHE A 128 12.63 15.53 -16.26
C PHE A 128 13.59 16.37 -15.45
N GLY A 129 13.88 15.91 -14.23
CA GLY A 129 14.98 16.41 -13.39
C GLY A 129 15.93 15.28 -13.03
N LEU A 130 17.12 15.62 -12.57
CA LEU A 130 18.13 14.69 -12.11
C LEU A 130 18.82 15.20 -10.86
N VAL A 131 18.81 14.40 -9.81
CA VAL A 131 19.62 14.55 -8.61
C VAL A 131 20.58 13.37 -8.58
N SER A 132 21.86 13.61 -8.39
CA SER A 132 22.85 12.56 -8.17
C SER A 132 23.31 12.58 -6.72
N PHE A 133 23.51 11.42 -6.14
CA PHE A 133 24.09 11.30 -4.81
C PHE A 133 25.28 10.32 -4.81
N ARG A 134 26.08 10.43 -3.79
CA ARG A 134 27.21 9.57 -3.47
C ARG A 134 27.19 9.30 -1.97
N ASP A 135 28.30 9.51 -1.30
CA ASP A 135 28.43 9.27 0.12
C ASP A 135 29.18 10.42 0.83
N ASN A 136 29.44 10.25 2.11
CA ASN A 136 30.06 11.24 2.97
C ASN A 136 31.45 11.67 2.47
N THR A 137 31.58 12.96 2.15
CA THR A 137 32.83 13.55 1.64
C THR A 137 33.87 13.85 2.72
N GLU A 138 33.48 13.90 3.99
CA GLU A 138 34.45 14.03 5.09
C GLU A 138 35.25 12.74 5.27
N SER A 139 34.59 11.60 5.06
CA SER A 139 35.21 10.26 5.11
C SER A 139 36.02 9.95 3.86
N VAL A 140 35.58 10.41 2.68
CA VAL A 140 36.20 10.19 1.37
C VAL A 140 36.10 11.48 0.54
N PRO A 141 37.05 12.44 0.71
CA PRO A 141 36.97 13.71 0.00
C PRO A 141 36.93 13.62 -1.52
N ALA A 142 37.51 12.57 -2.09
CA ALA A 142 37.51 12.33 -3.54
C ALA A 142 36.14 11.97 -4.13
N LEU A 143 35.08 11.85 -3.30
CA LEU A 143 33.72 11.70 -3.77
C LEU A 143 33.10 13.02 -4.26
N ASP A 144 33.72 14.15 -4.03
CA ASP A 144 33.34 15.51 -4.45
C ASP A 144 32.07 16.07 -3.82
N TYR A 145 31.00 15.28 -3.68
CA TYR A 145 29.73 15.70 -3.10
C TYR A 145 28.98 14.53 -2.45
N VAL A 146 28.11 14.86 -1.50
CA VAL A 146 27.14 13.90 -0.94
C VAL A 146 25.93 13.78 -1.84
N SER A 147 25.35 14.92 -2.23
CA SER A 147 24.20 15.00 -3.13
C SER A 147 24.25 16.31 -3.91
N ARG A 148 23.74 16.29 -5.15
CA ARG A 148 23.74 17.44 -6.04
C ARG A 148 22.57 17.39 -7.02
N VAL A 149 21.84 18.51 -7.16
CA VAL A 149 20.88 18.72 -8.24
C VAL A 149 21.66 18.94 -9.53
N ALA A 150 21.65 17.96 -10.42
CA ALA A 150 22.33 18.03 -11.71
C ALA A 150 21.50 18.77 -12.75
N ALA A 151 20.16 18.52 -12.78
CA ALA A 151 19.20 19.23 -13.61
C ALA A 151 17.86 19.37 -12.89
N THR A 152 17.23 20.53 -13.01
CA THR A 152 15.91 20.81 -12.48
C THR A 152 14.80 20.41 -13.45
N LEU A 153 13.54 20.44 -13.02
CA LEU A 153 12.39 20.26 -13.91
C LEU A 153 12.27 21.39 -14.96
N GLU A 154 12.72 22.60 -14.64
CA GLU A 154 12.77 23.71 -15.61
C GLU A 154 13.80 23.43 -16.72
N ASP A 155 14.97 22.90 -16.36
CA ASP A 155 15.98 22.45 -17.33
C ASP A 155 15.42 21.36 -18.24
N GLY A 156 14.54 20.50 -17.71
CA GLY A 156 13.88 19.42 -18.46
C GLY A 156 12.88 19.86 -19.51
N ARG A 157 12.57 21.16 -19.61
CA ARG A 157 11.74 21.71 -20.71
C ARG A 157 12.54 21.89 -22.01
N ASP A 158 13.85 22.08 -21.88
CA ASP A 158 14.77 22.11 -23.02
C ASP A 158 15.61 20.82 -23.04
N PRO A 159 15.33 19.85 -23.91
CA PRO A 159 16.09 18.61 -23.98
C PRO A 159 17.59 18.83 -24.23
N ALA A 160 17.97 19.81 -25.02
CA ALA A 160 19.40 20.07 -25.30
C ALA A 160 20.13 20.60 -24.05
N GLY A 161 19.55 21.58 -23.38
CA GLY A 161 20.05 22.11 -22.12
C GLY A 161 20.09 21.05 -21.01
N PHE A 162 19.04 20.27 -20.92
CA PHE A 162 18.95 19.16 -19.97
C PHE A 162 20.10 18.16 -20.16
N PHE A 163 20.27 17.61 -21.37
CA PHE A 163 21.31 16.63 -21.62
C PHE A 163 22.72 17.21 -21.51
N SER A 164 22.91 18.51 -21.75
CA SER A 164 24.21 19.16 -21.50
C SER A 164 24.61 19.08 -20.02
N LYS A 165 23.64 19.12 -19.11
CA LYS A 165 23.85 19.00 -17.65
C LYS A 165 23.95 17.55 -17.21
N VAL A 166 23.03 16.72 -17.63
CA VAL A 166 22.92 15.31 -17.24
C VAL A 166 24.11 14.48 -17.71
N ASN A 167 24.68 14.80 -18.89
CA ASN A 167 25.87 14.11 -19.39
C ASN A 167 27.15 14.36 -18.54
N ARG A 168 27.13 15.34 -17.64
CA ARG A 168 28.24 15.60 -16.71
C ARG A 168 28.15 14.74 -15.42
N VAL A 169 27.05 14.02 -15.22
CA VAL A 169 26.91 13.11 -14.07
C VAL A 169 27.62 11.82 -14.43
N GLU A 170 28.73 11.55 -13.81
CA GLU A 170 29.54 10.35 -14.02
C GLU A 170 29.67 9.57 -12.71
N ALA A 171 29.90 8.27 -12.81
CA ALA A 171 30.21 7.45 -11.66
C ALA A 171 31.51 7.92 -11.00
N ALA A 172 31.57 7.85 -9.68
CA ALA A 172 32.77 8.18 -8.93
C ALA A 172 33.94 7.26 -9.31
N GLN A 173 35.14 7.83 -9.31
CA GLN A 173 36.37 7.06 -9.62
C GLN A 173 36.91 6.36 -8.37
N VAL A 174 36.34 6.64 -7.20
CA VAL A 174 36.73 6.06 -5.91
C VAL A 174 35.51 5.45 -5.25
N SER A 175 35.73 4.37 -4.52
CA SER A 175 34.65 3.73 -3.75
C SER A 175 34.37 4.49 -2.45
N SER A 176 33.12 4.48 -2.02
CA SER A 176 32.69 4.91 -0.69
C SER A 176 33.26 3.99 0.39
N ARG A 177 33.25 4.46 1.66
CA ARG A 177 33.60 3.62 2.81
C ARG A 177 32.33 2.94 3.35
N GLY A 178 32.30 1.63 3.27
CA GLY A 178 31.18 0.81 3.72
C GLY A 178 30.21 0.46 2.58
N PHE A 179 29.04 -0.06 2.96
CA PHE A 179 28.03 -0.55 2.02
C PHE A 179 26.77 0.31 1.98
N ASN A 180 26.67 1.32 2.85
CA ASN A 180 25.57 2.27 2.86
C ASN A 180 26.02 3.61 2.29
N GLU A 181 25.13 4.24 1.56
CA GLU A 181 25.36 5.51 0.89
C GLU A 181 24.28 6.52 1.26
N ASP A 182 24.49 7.81 0.96
CA ASP A 182 23.57 8.84 1.43
C ASP A 182 22.39 9.08 0.46
N ALA A 183 21.67 7.99 0.13
CA ALA A 183 20.50 8.04 -0.75
C ALA A 183 19.41 8.98 -0.20
N PHE A 184 19.26 9.06 1.13
CA PHE A 184 18.27 9.94 1.74
C PHE A 184 18.62 11.43 1.58
N ALA A 185 19.88 11.78 1.45
CA ALA A 185 20.29 13.13 1.07
C ALA A 185 19.86 13.47 -0.36
N GLY A 186 20.01 12.54 -1.28
CA GLY A 186 19.53 12.70 -2.67
C GLY A 186 18.02 12.87 -2.75
N VAL A 187 17.27 12.03 -2.04
CA VAL A 187 15.80 12.13 -1.96
C VAL A 187 15.36 13.45 -1.32
N TYR A 188 16.01 13.88 -0.25
CA TYR A 188 15.74 15.16 0.40
C TYR A 188 15.92 16.34 -0.57
N ASP A 189 17.03 16.37 -1.32
CA ASP A 189 17.27 17.41 -2.32
C ASP A 189 16.23 17.37 -3.45
N ALA A 190 15.77 16.20 -3.85
CA ALA A 190 14.71 16.07 -4.86
C ALA A 190 13.36 16.60 -4.35
N ILE A 191 13.06 16.49 -3.05
CA ILE A 191 11.84 17.03 -2.46
C ILE A 191 11.93 18.55 -2.29
N GLU A 192 13.03 19.06 -1.69
CA GLU A 192 13.15 20.42 -1.20
C GLU A 192 13.79 21.39 -2.21
N SER A 193 14.73 20.92 -3.04
CA SER A 193 15.50 21.78 -3.94
C SER A 193 14.94 21.84 -5.36
N ILE A 194 13.97 21.02 -5.69
CA ILE A 194 13.29 21.06 -6.99
C ILE A 194 12.00 21.87 -6.88
N ASP A 195 11.78 22.77 -7.83
CA ASP A 195 10.50 23.49 -7.92
C ASP A 195 9.42 22.62 -8.56
N TRP A 196 8.52 22.12 -7.74
CA TRP A 196 7.39 21.27 -8.16
C TRP A 196 6.13 22.07 -8.53
N ARG A 197 6.13 23.39 -8.43
CA ARG A 197 4.98 24.24 -8.79
C ARG A 197 4.66 24.08 -10.27
N GLY A 198 3.37 24.02 -10.58
CA GLY A 198 2.90 23.83 -11.96
C GLY A 198 2.94 22.39 -12.48
N TYR A 199 3.40 21.42 -11.67
CA TYR A 199 3.30 19.99 -11.98
C TYR A 199 2.21 19.35 -11.14
N ALA A 200 1.22 18.75 -11.79
CA ALA A 200 0.12 18.04 -11.15
C ALA A 200 0.48 16.57 -10.90
N GLY A 201 1.21 15.95 -11.83
CA GLY A 201 1.85 14.64 -11.64
C GLY A 201 3.28 14.82 -11.13
N ARG A 202 3.64 14.17 -10.02
CA ARG A 202 4.94 14.36 -9.36
C ARG A 202 5.54 13.03 -8.97
N PHE A 203 6.68 12.70 -9.57
CA PHE A 203 7.35 11.42 -9.36
C PHE A 203 8.82 11.62 -9.03
N ILE A 204 9.29 10.97 -7.98
CA ILE A 204 10.70 10.73 -7.72
C ILE A 204 10.99 9.27 -8.00
N VAL A 205 12.04 8.98 -8.75
CA VAL A 205 12.51 7.63 -9.07
C VAL A 205 13.92 7.47 -8.50
N LEU A 206 14.02 6.79 -7.37
CA LEU A 206 15.31 6.47 -6.74
C LEU A 206 15.90 5.22 -7.41
N ILE A 207 17.18 5.31 -7.80
CA ILE A 207 17.94 4.22 -8.43
C ILE A 207 19.23 4.04 -7.64
N THR A 208 19.43 2.87 -7.03
CA THR A 208 20.60 2.57 -6.19
C THR A 208 20.80 1.06 -6.02
N ASP A 209 22.04 0.65 -5.75
CA ASP A 209 22.41 -0.73 -5.39
C ASP A 209 22.79 -0.90 -3.91
N ALA A 210 22.75 0.19 -3.15
CA ALA A 210 23.19 0.25 -1.75
C ALA A 210 22.06 0.61 -0.78
N GLY A 211 22.22 0.29 0.50
CA GLY A 211 21.34 0.77 1.57
C GLY A 211 21.57 2.25 1.88
N ALA A 212 20.52 2.93 2.37
CA ALA A 212 20.64 4.32 2.80
C ALA A 212 21.25 4.43 4.20
N ARG A 213 21.97 5.53 4.46
CA ARG A 213 22.44 5.88 5.81
C ARG A 213 21.25 6.22 6.70
N GLU A 214 21.22 5.63 7.87
CA GLU A 214 20.16 5.85 8.87
C GLU A 214 20.31 7.21 9.58
N PRO A 215 19.26 7.77 10.16
CA PRO A 215 19.28 9.10 10.82
C PRO A 215 20.29 9.22 11.97
N ASN A 216 20.62 8.10 12.61
CA ASN A 216 21.60 8.03 13.70
C ASN A 216 23.04 7.79 13.22
N ASP A 217 23.24 7.55 11.92
CA ASP A 217 24.57 7.45 11.34
C ASP A 217 25.24 8.84 11.38
N PRO A 218 26.41 9.00 12.04
CA PRO A 218 27.11 10.28 12.08
C PRO A 218 27.54 10.79 10.69
N GLN A 219 27.63 9.91 9.71
CA GLN A 219 28.00 10.25 8.34
C GLN A 219 26.81 10.67 7.46
N ALA A 220 25.57 10.48 7.92
CA ALA A 220 24.38 10.93 7.19
C ALA A 220 24.30 12.46 7.16
N ARG A 221 24.11 13.03 5.96
CA ARG A 221 23.92 14.48 5.80
C ARG A 221 22.58 14.94 6.39
N THR A 222 21.52 14.18 6.12
CA THR A 222 20.20 14.44 6.67
C THR A 222 19.98 13.56 7.90
N ARG A 223 19.34 14.05 8.92
CA ARG A 223 18.92 13.24 10.07
C ARG A 223 17.49 12.70 9.88
N LEU A 224 17.12 12.43 8.62
CA LEU A 224 15.79 12.01 8.22
C LEU A 224 15.83 10.56 7.73
N GLY A 225 14.95 9.73 8.27
CA GLY A 225 14.75 8.37 7.80
C GLY A 225 13.67 8.28 6.71
N ALA A 226 13.46 7.08 6.19
CA ALA A 226 12.55 6.78 5.09
C ALA A 226 11.13 7.32 5.33
N GLU A 227 10.56 7.07 6.50
CA GLU A 227 9.20 7.50 6.83
C GLU A 227 9.06 9.01 6.89
N ARG A 228 10.04 9.70 7.47
CA ARG A 228 10.00 11.16 7.56
C ARG A 228 10.12 11.81 6.18
N LEU A 229 10.99 11.29 5.30
CA LEU A 229 11.09 11.74 3.91
C LEU A 229 9.80 11.47 3.13
N ARG A 230 9.19 10.32 3.34
CA ARG A 230 7.87 9.99 2.76
C ARG A 230 6.80 10.99 3.21
N LEU A 231 6.75 11.31 4.50
CA LEU A 231 5.80 12.30 5.02
C LEU A 231 6.05 13.69 4.40
N LEU A 232 7.30 14.15 4.29
CA LEU A 232 7.62 15.41 3.60
C LEU A 232 7.12 15.42 2.15
N ALA A 233 7.32 14.32 1.41
CA ALA A 233 6.88 14.21 0.03
C ALA A 233 5.34 14.14 -0.12
N GLN A 234 4.63 13.65 0.89
CA GLN A 234 3.18 13.44 0.84
C GLN A 234 2.38 14.51 1.61
N ASP A 235 3.04 15.35 2.40
CA ASP A 235 2.38 16.44 3.11
C ASP A 235 2.10 17.60 2.15
N LYS A 236 0.82 17.84 1.90
CA LYS A 236 0.35 18.89 0.98
C LYS A 236 0.72 20.31 1.44
N ASP A 237 0.86 20.51 2.74
CA ASP A 237 1.14 21.82 3.31
C ASP A 237 2.64 22.13 3.32
N GLN A 238 3.48 21.08 3.27
CA GLN A 238 4.94 21.18 3.23
C GLN A 238 5.52 21.09 1.81
N THR A 239 4.81 20.44 0.87
CA THR A 239 5.28 20.37 -0.51
C THR A 239 4.97 21.64 -1.29
N ALA A 240 5.98 22.18 -1.98
CA ALA A 240 5.80 23.34 -2.85
C ALA A 240 4.69 23.09 -3.88
N GLY A 241 3.61 23.89 -3.80
CA GLY A 241 2.44 23.80 -4.69
C GLY A 241 1.37 22.76 -4.30
N GLY A 242 1.39 22.23 -3.06
CA GLY A 242 0.25 21.53 -2.46
C GLY A 242 -0.17 20.19 -3.07
N ALA A 243 0.69 19.50 -3.83
CA ALA A 243 0.42 18.17 -4.38
C ALA A 243 1.45 17.15 -3.89
N LYS A 244 1.00 15.95 -3.61
CA LYS A 244 1.84 14.84 -3.13
C LYS A 244 2.84 14.40 -4.22
N ILE A 245 4.04 14.02 -3.79
CA ILE A 245 5.10 13.43 -4.65
C ILE A 245 5.13 11.93 -4.41
N ALA A 246 4.96 11.12 -5.46
CA ALA A 246 5.12 9.68 -5.38
C ALA A 246 6.60 9.31 -5.55
N MET A 247 7.07 8.38 -4.73
CA MET A 247 8.44 7.88 -4.77
C MET A 247 8.46 6.41 -5.20
N ALA A 248 9.06 6.13 -6.34
CA ALA A 248 9.35 4.79 -6.81
C ALA A 248 10.82 4.46 -6.58
N VAL A 249 11.13 3.23 -6.21
CA VAL A 249 12.50 2.79 -5.99
C VAL A 249 12.83 1.61 -6.90
N LEU A 250 13.82 1.76 -7.75
CA LEU A 250 14.47 0.70 -8.50
C LEU A 250 15.73 0.27 -7.74
N HIS A 251 15.62 -0.82 -6.98
CA HIS A 251 16.70 -1.33 -6.14
C HIS A 251 17.46 -2.42 -6.88
N LEU A 252 18.71 -2.13 -7.23
CA LEU A 252 19.58 -3.04 -7.98
C LEU A 252 20.19 -4.04 -7.00
N LEU A 253 19.77 -5.30 -7.06
CA LEU A 253 20.28 -6.36 -6.18
C LEU A 253 21.61 -6.92 -6.70
N THR A 254 22.63 -6.06 -6.75
CA THR A 254 23.98 -6.44 -7.19
C THR A 254 24.63 -7.41 -6.20
N PRO A 255 25.53 -8.31 -6.67
CA PRO A 255 26.24 -9.23 -5.78
C PRO A 255 27.04 -8.52 -4.68
N GLU A 256 27.58 -7.33 -4.99
CA GLU A 256 28.39 -6.50 -4.11
C GLU A 256 27.57 -5.98 -2.92
N GLY A 257 26.30 -5.56 -3.17
CA GLY A 257 25.37 -5.04 -2.18
C GLY A 257 24.68 -6.11 -1.30
N ARG A 258 24.91 -7.41 -1.53
CA ARG A 258 24.16 -8.53 -0.91
C ARG A 258 24.02 -8.42 0.60
N GLN A 259 25.02 -7.92 1.32
CA GLN A 259 24.99 -7.80 2.78
C GLN A 259 23.98 -6.79 3.28
N THR A 260 23.65 -5.78 2.49
CA THR A 260 22.72 -4.69 2.86
C THR A 260 21.34 -4.83 2.24
N HIS A 261 21.14 -5.72 1.26
CA HIS A 261 19.87 -5.84 0.51
C HIS A 261 18.63 -5.94 1.40
N ARG A 262 18.67 -6.75 2.48
CA ARG A 262 17.52 -6.91 3.37
C ARG A 262 17.17 -5.62 4.11
N MET A 263 18.19 -4.91 4.60
CA MET A 263 18.01 -3.62 5.29
C MET A 263 17.55 -2.55 4.30
N ALA A 264 18.23 -2.44 3.16
CA ALA A 264 17.90 -1.52 2.08
C ALA A 264 16.46 -1.71 1.58
N ALA A 265 16.03 -2.96 1.38
CA ALA A 265 14.66 -3.27 0.99
C ALA A 265 13.63 -2.76 2.03
N ALA A 266 13.88 -2.93 3.32
CA ALA A 266 12.99 -2.41 4.37
C ALA A 266 12.91 -0.88 4.34
N GLN A 267 14.05 -0.20 4.23
CA GLN A 267 14.14 1.26 4.11
C GLN A 267 13.37 1.77 2.88
N TYR A 268 13.60 1.15 1.73
CA TYR A 268 13.03 1.62 0.46
C TYR A 268 11.55 1.27 0.30
N ARG A 269 11.08 0.18 0.88
CA ARG A 269 9.64 -0.11 0.99
C ARG A 269 8.91 0.92 1.84
N ALA A 270 9.48 1.29 3.00
CA ALA A 270 8.91 2.33 3.86
C ALA A 270 8.90 3.71 3.15
N LEU A 271 9.98 4.04 2.40
CA LEU A 271 10.06 5.27 1.61
C LEU A 271 9.01 5.32 0.49
N ALA A 272 8.84 4.21 -0.22
CA ALA A 272 8.04 4.11 -1.44
C ALA A 272 6.54 3.86 -1.20
N ARG A 273 6.08 3.82 0.05
CA ARG A 273 4.67 3.56 0.37
C ARG A 273 3.76 4.69 -0.12
N TRP A 274 2.72 4.32 -0.88
CA TRP A 274 1.75 5.25 -1.44
C TRP A 274 0.33 4.70 -1.35
N GLY A 275 -0.42 5.10 -0.31
CA GLY A 275 -1.84 4.76 -0.16
C GLY A 275 -2.22 3.36 -0.67
N ASP A 276 -3.28 3.28 -1.44
CA ASP A 276 -3.81 2.02 -1.99
C ASP A 276 -2.91 1.36 -3.06
N ALA A 277 -1.93 2.07 -3.62
CA ALA A 277 -0.94 1.47 -4.52
C ALA A 277 0.12 0.66 -3.77
N GLY A 278 0.13 0.73 -2.43
CA GLY A 278 1.10 0.03 -1.60
C GLY A 278 2.52 0.57 -1.79
N GLU A 279 3.48 -0.32 -1.86
CA GLU A 279 4.90 0.02 -1.96
C GLU A 279 5.35 0.07 -3.43
N LEU A 280 5.80 1.24 -3.89
CA LEU A 280 6.38 1.43 -5.23
C LEU A 280 7.86 1.00 -5.25
N TYR A 281 8.13 -0.17 -4.72
CA TYR A 281 9.46 -0.75 -4.61
C TYR A 281 9.61 -1.88 -5.63
N PHE A 282 10.61 -1.77 -6.49
CA PHE A 282 10.85 -2.67 -7.61
C PHE A 282 12.30 -3.17 -7.56
N PRO A 283 12.52 -4.38 -7.05
CA PRO A 283 13.85 -4.99 -7.05
C PRO A 283 14.26 -5.41 -8.46
N VAL A 284 15.53 -5.17 -8.79
CA VAL A 284 16.16 -5.65 -10.03
C VAL A 284 17.08 -6.81 -9.67
N GLU A 285 16.62 -8.02 -9.90
CA GLU A 285 17.34 -9.24 -9.52
C GLU A 285 18.72 -9.32 -10.18
N GLY A 286 19.73 -9.66 -9.37
CA GLY A 286 21.12 -9.76 -9.80
C GLY A 286 21.77 -8.47 -10.27
N GLY A 287 21.09 -7.33 -10.16
CA GLY A 287 21.59 -6.05 -10.68
C GLY A 287 21.78 -6.04 -12.20
N SER A 288 21.02 -6.83 -12.97
CA SER A 288 21.16 -6.89 -14.43
C SER A 288 20.84 -5.54 -15.06
N VAL A 289 21.78 -4.98 -15.84
CA VAL A 289 21.60 -3.72 -16.57
C VAL A 289 20.46 -3.81 -17.59
N ASP A 290 20.25 -4.97 -18.21
CA ASP A 290 19.17 -5.18 -19.15
C ASP A 290 17.81 -5.25 -18.44
N ALA A 291 17.71 -6.01 -17.33
CA ALA A 291 16.50 -6.06 -16.51
C ALA A 291 16.14 -4.68 -15.94
N PHE A 292 17.14 -3.93 -15.46
CA PHE A 292 16.98 -2.54 -15.05
C PHE A 292 16.45 -1.68 -16.20
N GLY A 293 17.04 -1.81 -17.39
CA GLY A 293 16.61 -1.09 -18.56
C GLY A 293 15.14 -1.33 -18.91
N HIS A 294 14.69 -2.58 -18.85
CA HIS A 294 13.28 -2.91 -19.06
C HIS A 294 12.35 -2.27 -18.03
N GLN A 295 12.75 -2.23 -16.76
CA GLN A 295 11.93 -1.58 -15.71
C GLN A 295 11.86 -0.06 -15.89
N VAL A 296 12.98 0.60 -16.22
CA VAL A 296 12.98 2.06 -16.50
C VAL A 296 12.14 2.37 -17.74
N ASP A 297 12.23 1.55 -18.78
CA ASP A 297 11.43 1.71 -19.98
C ASP A 297 9.93 1.53 -19.67
N ALA A 298 9.55 0.47 -18.96
CA ALA A 298 8.17 0.20 -18.57
C ALA A 298 7.57 1.32 -17.68
N LEU A 299 8.33 1.81 -16.70
CA LEU A 299 7.92 2.95 -15.87
C LEU A 299 7.69 4.21 -16.71
N SER A 300 8.60 4.47 -17.63
CA SER A 300 8.56 5.62 -18.51
C SER A 300 7.37 5.56 -19.47
N ASP A 301 7.14 4.40 -20.08
CA ASP A 301 6.00 4.16 -20.98
C ASP A 301 4.67 4.29 -20.22
N ALA A 302 4.59 3.79 -19.00
CA ALA A 302 3.40 3.93 -18.14
C ALA A 302 3.09 5.42 -17.87
N ILE A 303 4.08 6.24 -17.54
CA ILE A 303 3.90 7.67 -17.30
C ILE A 303 3.44 8.39 -18.58
N VAL A 304 4.04 8.09 -19.72
CA VAL A 304 3.64 8.69 -21.01
C VAL A 304 2.20 8.31 -21.36
N HIS A 305 1.84 7.03 -21.23
CA HIS A 305 0.49 6.56 -21.49
C HIS A 305 -0.57 7.23 -20.60
N GLN A 306 -0.23 7.46 -19.32
CA GLN A 306 -1.07 8.21 -18.41
C GLN A 306 -1.30 9.65 -18.87
N LEU A 307 -0.24 10.33 -19.31
CA LEU A 307 -0.34 11.70 -19.84
C LEU A 307 -1.24 11.76 -21.09
N GLU A 308 -1.11 10.80 -21.98
CA GLU A 308 -1.97 10.67 -23.17
C GLU A 308 -3.45 10.52 -22.78
N GLY A 309 -3.73 9.66 -21.81
CA GLY A 309 -5.07 9.46 -21.25
C GLY A 309 -5.66 10.73 -20.64
N ILE A 310 -4.90 11.40 -19.78
CA ILE A 310 -5.35 12.63 -19.08
C ILE A 310 -5.65 13.75 -20.08
N ARG A 311 -4.75 13.99 -21.03
CA ARG A 311 -4.95 15.05 -22.04
C ARG A 311 -6.07 14.77 -23.03
N SER A 312 -6.39 13.50 -23.26
CA SER A 312 -7.56 13.11 -24.07
C SER A 312 -8.86 13.13 -23.26
N GLY A 313 -8.86 13.55 -21.99
CA GLY A 313 -10.03 13.60 -21.12
C GLY A 313 -10.49 12.23 -20.62
N ARG A 314 -9.67 11.19 -20.74
CA ARG A 314 -9.97 9.84 -20.24
C ARG A 314 -9.38 9.63 -18.85
N LEU A 315 -10.11 8.91 -18.02
CA LEU A 315 -9.55 8.43 -16.75
C LEU A 315 -8.48 7.36 -17.05
N ILE A 316 -7.41 7.40 -16.26
CA ILE A 316 -6.39 6.35 -16.29
C ILE A 316 -7.03 5.04 -15.86
N GLU A 317 -7.00 4.06 -16.75
CA GLU A 317 -7.43 2.70 -16.44
C GLU A 317 -6.30 1.98 -15.72
N VAL A 318 -6.66 1.29 -14.63
CA VAL A 318 -5.72 0.42 -13.91
C VAL A 318 -5.82 -0.96 -14.54
N PRO A 319 -4.73 -1.50 -15.09
CA PRO A 319 -4.80 -2.81 -15.74
C PRO A 319 -5.05 -3.93 -14.71
N ASP A 320 -6.11 -4.72 -14.93
CA ASP A 320 -6.50 -5.84 -14.05
C ASP A 320 -6.10 -7.22 -14.61
N GLY A 321 -5.53 -7.26 -15.83
CA GLY A 321 -5.16 -8.52 -16.50
C GLY A 321 -3.93 -9.21 -15.90
N PRO A 322 -3.82 -10.55 -16.01
CA PRO A 322 -2.65 -11.30 -15.54
C PRO A 322 -1.36 -10.95 -16.31
N GLU A 323 -1.48 -10.29 -17.47
CA GLU A 323 -0.35 -9.86 -18.30
C GLU A 323 0.26 -8.53 -17.85
N ALA A 324 -0.47 -7.74 -17.05
CA ALA A 324 0.03 -6.46 -16.56
C ALA A 324 1.07 -6.67 -15.45
N SER A 325 2.22 -6.05 -15.60
CA SER A 325 3.26 -6.07 -14.58
C SER A 325 2.80 -5.32 -13.30
N GLU A 326 3.36 -5.70 -12.17
CA GLU A 326 3.12 -5.00 -10.89
C GLU A 326 3.50 -3.51 -10.99
N LEU A 327 4.58 -3.19 -11.71
CA LEU A 327 5.03 -1.83 -11.94
C LEU A 327 3.98 -1.01 -12.71
N GLU A 328 3.44 -1.54 -13.80
CA GLU A 328 2.40 -0.86 -14.59
C GLU A 328 1.14 -0.61 -13.77
N ARG A 329 0.68 -1.62 -13.03
CA ARG A 329 -0.51 -1.50 -12.19
C ARG A 329 -0.35 -0.44 -11.10
N LYS A 330 0.74 -0.49 -10.36
CA LYS A 330 1.03 0.45 -9.27
C LYS A 330 1.21 1.88 -9.82
N THR A 331 1.91 2.03 -10.94
CA THR A 331 2.09 3.34 -11.58
C THR A 331 0.76 3.92 -12.07
N ALA A 332 -0.13 3.08 -12.62
CA ALA A 332 -1.47 3.49 -13.04
C ALA A 332 -2.35 3.93 -11.85
N LEU A 333 -2.31 3.22 -10.72
CA LEU A 333 -3.01 3.63 -9.49
C LEU A 333 -2.57 5.00 -9.00
N VAL A 334 -1.26 5.25 -8.95
CA VAL A 334 -0.70 6.56 -8.56
C VAL A 334 -1.11 7.65 -9.54
N GLY A 335 -0.96 7.39 -10.84
CA GLY A 335 -1.34 8.34 -11.89
C GLY A 335 -2.83 8.70 -11.83
N ARG A 336 -3.71 7.71 -11.61
CA ARG A 336 -5.15 7.91 -11.44
C ARG A 336 -5.46 8.78 -10.21
N ALA A 337 -4.79 8.52 -9.08
CA ALA A 337 -4.97 9.34 -7.87
C ALA A 337 -4.55 10.80 -8.10
N MET A 338 -3.43 11.03 -8.81
CA MET A 338 -2.97 12.38 -9.17
C MET A 338 -3.91 13.06 -10.17
N GLN A 339 -4.43 12.32 -11.16
CA GLN A 339 -5.42 12.83 -12.10
C GLN A 339 -6.69 13.28 -11.41
N LEU A 340 -7.24 12.46 -10.53
CA LEU A 340 -8.45 12.80 -9.77
C LEU A 340 -8.22 14.03 -8.88
N ALA A 341 -7.06 14.14 -8.24
CA ALA A 341 -6.69 15.30 -7.44
C ALA A 341 -6.56 16.59 -8.30
N TYR A 342 -6.06 16.47 -9.52
CA TYR A 342 -5.98 17.59 -10.48
C TYR A 342 -7.37 18.01 -10.96
N LEU A 343 -8.18 17.06 -11.42
CA LEU A 343 -9.55 17.33 -11.88
C LEU A 343 -10.39 17.96 -10.78
N GLY A 344 -10.27 17.49 -9.54
CA GLY A 344 -10.95 18.07 -8.39
C GLY A 344 -10.57 19.53 -8.15
N ARG A 345 -9.32 19.93 -8.38
CA ARG A 345 -8.88 21.34 -8.27
C ARG A 345 -9.44 22.21 -9.39
N GLU A 346 -9.38 21.73 -10.63
CA GLU A 346 -9.85 22.47 -11.81
C GLU A 346 -11.36 22.66 -11.82
N THR A 347 -12.10 21.67 -11.36
CA THR A 347 -13.58 21.73 -11.31
C THR A 347 -14.11 22.39 -10.04
N GLY A 348 -13.23 22.79 -9.11
CA GLY A 348 -13.62 23.33 -7.80
C GLY A 348 -14.23 22.28 -6.85
N SER A 349 -14.38 21.04 -7.32
CA SER A 349 -14.76 19.92 -6.48
C SER A 349 -13.53 19.44 -5.71
N ARG A 350 -13.46 19.75 -4.43
CA ARG A 350 -12.40 19.22 -3.56
C ARG A 350 -12.75 17.78 -3.20
N ALA A 351 -11.85 16.83 -3.54
CA ALA A 351 -11.95 15.49 -2.96
C ALA A 351 -12.03 15.65 -1.43
N PRO A 352 -12.96 14.96 -0.76
CA PRO A 352 -13.03 14.99 0.69
C PRO A 352 -11.68 14.63 1.28
N ARG A 353 -11.25 15.35 2.33
CA ARG A 353 -9.99 15.01 3.02
C ARG A 353 -10.18 13.67 3.71
N LEU A 354 -9.38 12.67 3.36
CA LEU A 354 -9.20 11.52 4.21
C LEU A 354 -8.49 11.99 5.48
N ILE A 355 -9.10 11.75 6.61
CA ILE A 355 -8.50 11.98 7.93
C ILE A 355 -8.35 10.61 8.57
N ASP A 356 -7.15 10.28 8.98
CA ASP A 356 -6.90 9.14 9.82
C ASP A 356 -7.20 9.58 11.27
N ALA A 357 -8.13 8.91 11.91
CA ALA A 357 -8.52 9.20 13.27
C ALA A 357 -8.42 7.94 14.14
N TRP A 358 -7.87 8.10 15.33
CA TRP A 358 -7.86 7.04 16.34
C TRP A 358 -9.15 7.10 17.17
N VAL A 359 -9.85 5.99 17.25
CA VAL A 359 -11.08 5.82 18.05
C VAL A 359 -10.92 4.68 19.03
N SER A 360 -11.50 4.83 20.22
CA SER A 360 -11.51 3.77 21.23
C SER A 360 -12.76 2.90 21.07
N ASP A 361 -12.63 1.59 21.28
CA ASP A 361 -13.77 0.65 21.31
C ASP A 361 -14.60 0.76 22.61
N ARG A 362 -14.15 1.60 23.56
CA ARG A 362 -14.80 1.80 24.85
C ARG A 362 -14.87 3.28 25.21
N ASP A 363 -15.86 3.65 25.99
CA ASP A 363 -15.93 4.98 26.59
C ASP A 363 -14.72 5.20 27.52
N LEU A 364 -14.04 6.34 27.35
CA LEU A 364 -12.85 6.65 28.15
C LEU A 364 -13.18 7.09 29.58
N LEU A 365 -14.42 7.56 29.82
CA LEU A 365 -14.91 7.96 31.15
C LEU A 365 -15.58 6.78 31.87
N GLU A 366 -16.29 5.94 31.11
CA GLU A 366 -16.93 4.72 31.60
C GLU A 366 -16.43 3.48 30.83
N PRO A 367 -15.21 3.01 31.05
CA PRO A 367 -14.55 1.98 30.21
C PRO A 367 -15.22 0.61 30.19
N THR A 368 -16.20 0.38 31.05
CA THR A 368 -17.05 -0.81 31.02
C THR A 368 -18.08 -0.76 29.88
N GLN A 369 -18.38 0.45 29.40
CA GLN A 369 -19.32 0.67 28.31
C GLN A 369 -18.58 0.57 26.97
N LYS A 370 -19.06 -0.32 26.09
CA LYS A 370 -18.61 -0.38 24.69
C LYS A 370 -19.24 0.77 23.91
N THR A 371 -18.42 1.53 23.20
CA THR A 371 -18.85 2.62 22.29
C THR A 371 -18.87 2.17 20.85
N LEU A 372 -18.10 1.13 20.50
CA LEU A 372 -17.96 0.62 19.15
C LEU A 372 -17.93 -0.90 19.18
N GLU A 373 -18.68 -1.53 18.30
CA GLU A 373 -18.58 -2.97 18.04
C GLU A 373 -17.94 -3.19 16.68
N VAL A 374 -16.70 -3.69 16.68
CA VAL A 374 -16.02 -4.08 15.45
C VAL A 374 -16.52 -5.44 15.00
N ARG A 375 -16.98 -5.52 13.76
CA ARG A 375 -17.47 -6.75 13.15
C ARG A 375 -16.69 -7.03 11.86
N ALA A 376 -16.39 -8.27 11.58
CA ALA A 376 -15.83 -8.65 10.30
C ALA A 376 -16.94 -8.72 9.23
N LEU A 377 -16.68 -8.10 8.08
CA LEU A 377 -17.51 -8.27 6.88
C LEU A 377 -17.01 -9.51 6.14
N VAL A 378 -17.87 -10.50 5.99
CA VAL A 378 -17.53 -11.76 5.33
C VAL A 378 -18.46 -12.07 4.17
N SER A 379 -17.91 -12.55 3.07
CA SER A 379 -18.74 -13.11 1.99
C SER A 379 -19.22 -14.51 2.33
N LYS A 380 -20.26 -14.95 1.63
CA LYS A 380 -20.80 -16.31 1.81
C LYS A 380 -19.74 -17.38 1.52
N ASN A 381 -18.91 -17.16 0.52
CA ASN A 381 -17.78 -18.04 0.19
C ASN A 381 -16.73 -18.06 1.30
N GLN A 382 -16.36 -16.89 1.86
CA GLN A 382 -15.41 -16.80 2.98
C GLN A 382 -15.93 -17.54 4.21
N LEU A 383 -17.22 -17.39 4.55
CA LEU A 383 -17.82 -18.09 5.68
C LEU A 383 -17.82 -19.62 5.47
N SER A 384 -18.11 -20.07 4.24
CA SER A 384 -18.04 -21.51 3.90
C SER A 384 -16.61 -22.05 4.03
N ASN A 385 -15.61 -21.32 3.56
CA ASN A 385 -14.20 -21.70 3.70
C ASN A 385 -13.75 -21.77 5.18
N LEU A 386 -14.19 -20.81 6.00
CA LEU A 386 -13.95 -20.86 7.45
C LEU A 386 -14.59 -22.08 8.10
N GLN A 387 -15.83 -22.41 7.72
CA GLN A 387 -16.53 -23.59 8.21
C GLN A 387 -15.79 -24.87 7.84
N GLU A 388 -15.42 -25.06 6.57
CA GLU A 388 -14.68 -26.22 6.08
C GLU A 388 -13.33 -26.38 6.80
N THR A 389 -12.65 -25.26 7.04
CA THR A 389 -11.39 -25.24 7.79
C THR A 389 -11.58 -25.73 9.22
N LEU A 390 -12.58 -25.22 9.93
CA LEU A 390 -12.87 -25.64 11.30
C LEU A 390 -13.33 -27.10 11.38
N GLU A 391 -14.10 -27.57 10.40
CA GLU A 391 -14.52 -28.99 10.29
C GLU A 391 -13.31 -29.92 10.08
N ALA A 392 -12.32 -29.50 9.29
CA ALA A 392 -11.08 -30.26 9.11
C ALA A 392 -10.28 -30.33 10.41
N ILE A 393 -10.18 -29.22 11.16
CA ILE A 393 -9.50 -29.17 12.47
C ILE A 393 -10.22 -30.06 13.50
N LEU A 394 -11.55 -29.98 13.58
CA LEU A 394 -12.35 -30.80 14.49
C LEU A 394 -12.18 -32.30 14.19
N THR A 395 -12.28 -32.69 12.90
CA THR A 395 -12.11 -34.07 12.46
C THR A 395 -10.72 -34.63 12.79
N ALA A 396 -9.67 -33.80 12.63
CA ALA A 396 -8.32 -34.18 13.01
C ALA A 396 -8.19 -34.36 14.54
N GLY A 397 -8.84 -33.48 15.33
CA GLY A 397 -8.86 -33.56 16.79
C GLY A 397 -9.55 -34.81 17.32
N GLU A 398 -10.73 -35.15 16.80
CA GLU A 398 -11.51 -36.31 17.21
C GLU A 398 -10.81 -37.65 16.91
N ARG A 399 -10.07 -37.73 15.81
CA ARG A 399 -9.34 -38.96 15.41
C ARG A 399 -8.07 -39.20 16.22
N THR A 400 -7.55 -38.21 16.92
CA THR A 400 -6.26 -38.28 17.61
C THR A 400 -6.33 -38.56 19.10
N THR A 401 -7.27 -39.39 19.53
CA THR A 401 -7.30 -39.88 20.92
C THR A 401 -6.03 -40.62 21.36
N MET A 402 -5.08 -40.90 20.45
CA MET A 402 -3.87 -41.67 20.74
C MET A 402 -2.56 -40.91 20.70
N SER A 403 -2.42 -39.75 20.04
CA SER A 403 -1.19 -38.98 20.04
C SER A 403 -1.38 -37.55 19.54
N ALA A 404 -0.99 -36.57 20.35
CA ALA A 404 -1.06 -35.17 19.98
C ALA A 404 -0.13 -34.78 18.79
N LYS A 405 0.91 -35.57 18.48
CA LYS A 405 1.72 -35.42 17.26
C LYS A 405 0.94 -35.68 15.98
N ASP A 406 -0.03 -36.61 16.06
CA ASP A 406 -0.80 -36.98 14.90
C ASP A 406 -1.84 -35.90 14.53
N PHE A 407 -2.25 -35.05 15.48
CA PHE A 407 -3.16 -33.93 15.22
C PHE A 407 -2.60 -32.94 14.20
N PHE A 408 -1.38 -32.42 14.43
CA PHE A 408 -0.75 -31.50 13.49
C PHE A 408 -0.34 -32.17 12.17
N ALA A 409 0.00 -33.48 12.19
CA ALA A 409 0.27 -34.25 10.98
C ALA A 409 -0.99 -34.42 10.12
N GLN A 410 -2.16 -34.69 10.72
CA GLN A 410 -3.42 -34.80 10.02
C GLN A 410 -3.90 -33.45 9.48
N LEU A 411 -3.71 -32.35 10.24
CA LEU A 411 -4.00 -31.01 9.76
C LEU A 411 -3.17 -30.63 8.56
N ARG A 412 -1.86 -30.95 8.54
CA ARG A 412 -1.01 -30.77 7.36
C ARG A 412 -1.55 -31.56 6.16
N GLY A 413 -1.98 -32.81 6.39
CA GLY A 413 -2.59 -33.63 5.34
C GLY A 413 -3.90 -33.04 4.80
N ALA A 414 -4.77 -32.54 5.67
CA ALA A 414 -6.02 -31.89 5.29
C ALA A 414 -5.75 -30.57 4.53
N ALA A 415 -4.80 -29.77 4.99
CA ALA A 415 -4.39 -28.54 4.33
C ALA A 415 -3.83 -28.80 2.92
N ALA A 416 -2.98 -29.81 2.78
CA ALA A 416 -2.46 -30.20 1.47
C ALA A 416 -3.54 -30.68 0.50
N ALA A 417 -4.60 -31.30 1.01
CA ALA A 417 -5.74 -31.75 0.21
C ALA A 417 -6.66 -30.59 -0.23
N LEU A 418 -6.75 -29.51 0.57
CA LEU A 418 -7.59 -28.34 0.31
C LEU A 418 -6.86 -27.21 -0.43
N ALA A 419 -5.52 -27.22 -0.40
CA ALA A 419 -4.70 -26.17 -1.00
C ALA A 419 -4.71 -26.22 -2.52
N ARG A 420 -4.72 -25.05 -3.16
CA ARG A 420 -4.54 -24.91 -4.62
C ARG A 420 -3.15 -25.33 -5.09
N ASP A 421 -2.15 -25.33 -4.19
CA ASP A 421 -0.76 -25.71 -4.47
C ASP A 421 -0.24 -26.61 -3.34
N PRO A 422 -0.43 -27.95 -3.45
CA PRO A 422 -0.02 -28.92 -2.43
C PRO A 422 1.49 -28.93 -2.14
N ASP A 423 2.32 -28.58 -3.12
CA ASP A 423 3.78 -28.61 -2.98
C ASP A 423 4.29 -27.48 -2.08
N LYS A 424 3.62 -26.33 -2.06
CA LYS A 424 3.92 -25.23 -1.13
C LYS A 424 3.61 -25.61 0.32
N VAL A 425 2.52 -26.31 0.56
CA VAL A 425 2.10 -26.70 1.92
C VAL A 425 3.01 -27.77 2.50
N SER A 426 3.54 -28.68 1.68
CA SER A 426 4.45 -29.76 2.12
C SER A 426 5.83 -29.25 2.55
N SER A 427 6.24 -28.06 2.09
CA SER A 427 7.55 -27.46 2.38
C SER A 427 7.56 -26.47 3.56
N LEU A 428 6.39 -26.09 4.10
CA LEU A 428 6.26 -25.14 5.21
C LEU A 428 6.53 -25.82 6.56
N GLU A 429 7.43 -25.24 7.36
CA GLU A 429 7.52 -25.54 8.80
C GLU A 429 6.25 -25.00 9.50
N VAL A 430 5.22 -25.82 9.58
CA VAL A 430 3.97 -25.47 10.26
C VAL A 430 4.21 -25.42 11.77
N ARG A 431 4.29 -24.24 12.33
CA ARG A 431 4.46 -24.00 13.78
C ARG A 431 3.15 -23.63 14.47
N ARG A 432 2.20 -23.04 13.74
CA ARG A 432 0.89 -22.61 14.21
C ARG A 432 -0.18 -23.14 13.26
N LEU A 433 -1.43 -23.19 13.72
CA LEU A 433 -2.57 -23.52 12.83
C LEU A 433 -2.73 -22.52 11.68
N ALA A 434 -2.42 -21.24 11.91
CA ALA A 434 -2.39 -20.22 10.87
C ALA A 434 -1.43 -20.56 9.72
N ASP A 435 -0.28 -21.16 10.03
CA ASP A 435 0.75 -21.50 9.05
C ASP A 435 0.32 -22.64 8.11
N VAL A 436 -0.78 -23.31 8.41
CA VAL A 436 -1.35 -24.40 7.57
C VAL A 436 -2.00 -23.86 6.30
N GLY A 437 -2.20 -22.54 6.18
CA GLY A 437 -2.77 -21.90 4.99
C GLY A 437 -4.25 -22.20 4.73
N LEU A 438 -4.94 -22.77 5.72
CA LEU A 438 -6.37 -23.09 5.64
C LEU A 438 -7.26 -21.84 5.82
N VAL A 439 -6.72 -20.80 6.44
CA VAL A 439 -7.44 -19.55 6.73
C VAL A 439 -6.88 -18.44 5.86
N GLY A 440 -7.76 -17.66 5.27
CA GLY A 440 -7.37 -16.58 4.37
C GLY A 440 -6.49 -15.52 5.07
N GLU A 441 -5.49 -15.02 4.35
CA GLU A 441 -4.56 -13.97 4.79
C GLU A 441 -5.29 -12.71 5.33
N TRP A 442 -6.53 -12.49 4.90
CA TRP A 442 -7.38 -11.36 5.32
C TRP A 442 -7.71 -11.35 6.82
N LEU A 443 -7.56 -12.47 7.54
CA LEU A 443 -7.79 -12.52 8.99
C LEU A 443 -6.62 -11.95 9.80
N ASP A 444 -5.41 -11.92 9.25
CA ASP A 444 -4.23 -11.43 9.95
C ASP A 444 -4.26 -9.90 10.16
N ASP A 445 -4.99 -9.18 9.31
CA ASP A 445 -5.12 -7.72 9.37
C ASP A 445 -6.28 -7.23 10.26
N LEU A 446 -7.06 -8.14 10.86
CA LEU A 446 -8.19 -7.77 11.70
C LEU A 446 -7.75 -7.45 13.15
N PRO A 447 -8.43 -6.52 13.84
CA PRO A 447 -8.12 -6.13 15.22
C PRO A 447 -8.58 -7.20 16.25
N TYR A 448 -8.17 -8.45 16.07
CA TYR A 448 -8.46 -9.54 16.97
C TYR A 448 -7.29 -10.52 17.03
N THR A 449 -7.27 -11.33 18.09
CA THR A 449 -6.28 -12.41 18.25
C THR A 449 -7.00 -13.75 18.29
N SER A 450 -6.81 -14.55 17.26
CA SER A 450 -7.39 -15.90 17.20
C SER A 450 -6.70 -16.83 18.21
N GLN A 451 -7.49 -17.45 19.08
CA GLN A 451 -6.99 -18.47 20.01
C GLN A 451 -6.72 -19.80 19.27
N VAL A 452 -7.57 -20.12 18.30
CA VAL A 452 -7.47 -21.37 17.52
C VAL A 452 -6.31 -21.29 16.54
N MET A 453 -6.22 -20.20 15.78
CA MET A 453 -5.20 -20.06 14.73
C MET A 453 -3.79 -19.88 15.27
N ASN A 454 -3.64 -19.28 16.45
CA ASN A 454 -2.35 -19.15 17.15
C ASN A 454 -1.96 -20.38 17.98
N LEU A 455 -2.72 -21.46 17.91
CA LEU A 455 -2.39 -22.71 18.59
C LEU A 455 -1.16 -23.33 17.95
N THR A 456 -0.10 -23.51 18.74
CA THR A 456 1.13 -24.19 18.31
C THR A 456 1.12 -25.66 18.72
N GLU A 457 1.89 -26.48 18.01
CA GLU A 457 2.04 -27.90 18.38
C GLU A 457 2.51 -28.07 19.83
N SER A 458 3.48 -27.25 20.26
CA SER A 458 3.98 -27.29 21.64
C SER A 458 2.91 -26.92 22.68
N ARG A 459 2.09 -25.91 22.40
CA ARG A 459 0.98 -25.54 23.29
C ARG A 459 -0.12 -26.60 23.30
N TRP A 460 -0.42 -27.23 22.18
CA TRP A 460 -1.37 -28.34 22.11
C TRP A 460 -0.90 -29.53 22.92
N LEU A 461 0.38 -29.90 22.79
CA LEU A 461 1.01 -31.00 23.54
C LEU A 461 1.09 -30.74 25.04
N SER A 462 1.19 -29.48 25.48
CA SER A 462 1.25 -29.12 26.91
C SER A 462 -0.11 -29.09 27.59
N ARG A 463 -1.23 -29.14 26.85
CA ARG A 463 -2.59 -29.15 27.39
C ARG A 463 -2.99 -30.55 27.87
N SER A 464 -3.74 -30.56 28.95
CA SER A 464 -4.44 -31.78 29.40
C SER A 464 -5.51 -32.19 28.38
N TYR A 465 -5.94 -33.42 28.43
CA TYR A 465 -7.02 -33.92 27.57
C TYR A 465 -8.31 -33.08 27.72
N ALA A 466 -8.66 -32.68 28.94
CA ALA A 466 -9.83 -31.82 29.18
C ALA A 466 -9.70 -30.44 28.49
N GLU A 467 -8.52 -29.80 28.57
CA GLU A 467 -8.26 -28.53 27.90
C GLU A 467 -8.21 -28.65 26.37
N GLN A 468 -7.77 -29.79 25.85
CA GLN A 468 -7.83 -30.08 24.42
C GLN A 468 -9.30 -30.24 23.95
N GLN A 469 -10.10 -30.95 24.74
CA GLN A 469 -11.52 -31.13 24.47
C GLN A 469 -12.28 -29.79 24.48
N GLU A 470 -11.98 -28.93 25.43
CA GLU A 470 -12.56 -27.58 25.51
C GLU A 470 -12.30 -26.74 24.24
N VAL A 471 -11.10 -26.85 23.65
CA VAL A 471 -10.80 -26.20 22.36
C VAL A 471 -11.65 -26.80 21.24
N LEU A 472 -11.83 -28.11 21.18
CA LEU A 472 -12.63 -28.76 20.16
C LEU A 472 -14.13 -28.39 20.32
N ASP A 473 -14.63 -28.29 21.52
CA ASP A 473 -16.00 -27.86 21.82
C ASP A 473 -16.26 -26.43 21.33
N VAL A 474 -15.29 -25.51 21.54
CA VAL A 474 -15.36 -24.13 21.02
C VAL A 474 -15.39 -24.12 19.49
N ILE A 475 -14.59 -24.95 18.85
CA ILE A 475 -14.58 -25.08 17.37
C ILE A 475 -15.93 -25.59 16.88
N GLU A 476 -16.49 -26.61 17.54
CA GLU A 476 -17.81 -27.15 17.16
C GLU A 476 -18.92 -26.10 17.32
N GLU A 477 -18.90 -25.30 18.37
CA GLU A 477 -19.86 -24.20 18.56
C GLU A 477 -19.77 -23.16 17.43
N LYS A 478 -18.54 -22.80 17.01
CA LYS A 478 -18.32 -21.87 15.87
C LYS A 478 -18.83 -22.46 14.56
N ILE A 479 -18.60 -23.73 14.29
CA ILE A 479 -19.15 -24.42 13.11
C ILE A 479 -20.68 -24.36 13.12
N ARG A 480 -21.32 -24.64 14.25
CA ARG A 480 -22.78 -24.53 14.38
C ARG A 480 -23.28 -23.10 14.16
N LEU A 481 -22.55 -22.10 14.63
CA LEU A 481 -22.85 -20.69 14.40
C LEU A 481 -22.75 -20.35 12.90
N TYR A 482 -21.68 -20.76 12.22
CA TYR A 482 -21.49 -20.48 10.79
C TYR A 482 -22.57 -21.12 9.92
N ARG A 483 -22.99 -22.35 10.23
CA ARG A 483 -24.13 -22.99 9.55
C ARG A 483 -25.42 -22.18 9.71
N ARG A 484 -25.72 -21.72 10.92
CA ARG A 484 -26.91 -20.88 11.16
C ARG A 484 -26.85 -19.56 10.39
N ILE A 485 -25.68 -18.91 10.35
CA ILE A 485 -25.51 -17.67 9.59
C ILE A 485 -25.62 -17.92 8.09
N HIS A 486 -25.02 -19.01 7.60
CA HIS A 486 -25.07 -19.39 6.18
C HIS A 486 -26.50 -19.65 5.69
N ASP A 487 -27.31 -20.29 6.51
CA ASP A 487 -28.67 -20.68 6.17
C ASP A 487 -29.72 -19.56 6.33
N ASP A 488 -29.36 -18.49 7.05
CA ASP A 488 -30.20 -17.31 7.23
C ASP A 488 -30.10 -16.40 6.01
N THR A 489 -31.03 -16.58 5.07
CA THR A 489 -31.06 -15.87 3.79
C THR A 489 -31.27 -14.37 3.93
N ASP A 490 -31.88 -13.90 5.01
CA ASP A 490 -32.24 -12.49 5.22
C ASP A 490 -31.07 -11.64 5.69
N ARG A 491 -29.96 -12.26 6.07
CA ARG A 491 -28.74 -11.58 6.54
C ARG A 491 -27.78 -11.17 5.41
N TRP A 492 -27.94 -11.76 4.23
CA TRP A 492 -26.98 -11.59 3.15
C TRP A 492 -27.32 -10.36 2.31
N ILE A 493 -26.36 -9.44 2.21
CA ILE A 493 -26.50 -8.18 1.49
C ILE A 493 -25.65 -8.24 0.22
N ASP A 494 -26.20 -7.87 -0.90
CA ASP A 494 -25.47 -7.72 -2.16
C ASP A 494 -24.99 -6.28 -2.30
N LEU A 495 -23.67 -6.07 -2.20
CA LEU A 495 -23.04 -4.75 -2.34
C LEU A 495 -22.78 -4.39 -3.80
N SER A 496 -22.76 -5.38 -4.71
CA SER A 496 -22.38 -5.18 -6.11
C SER A 496 -23.56 -4.82 -7.00
N GLY A 497 -24.80 -5.00 -6.51
CA GLY A 497 -26.01 -4.88 -7.33
C GLY A 497 -26.12 -5.95 -8.42
N ARG A 498 -25.23 -6.94 -8.43
CA ARG A 498 -25.26 -8.11 -9.31
C ARG A 498 -25.38 -9.35 -8.44
N PRO A 499 -26.49 -10.12 -8.53
CA PRO A 499 -26.69 -11.26 -7.65
C PRO A 499 -25.70 -12.38 -7.96
N SER A 500 -24.59 -12.41 -7.24
CA SER A 500 -23.70 -13.57 -7.16
C SER A 500 -23.91 -14.22 -5.80
N LYS A 501 -24.49 -15.41 -5.78
CA LYS A 501 -24.89 -16.09 -4.54
C LYS A 501 -23.73 -16.33 -3.55
N GLY A 502 -22.49 -16.32 -4.03
CA GLY A 502 -21.29 -16.54 -3.19
C GLY A 502 -20.61 -15.25 -2.71
N GLU A 503 -20.92 -14.10 -3.31
CA GLU A 503 -20.30 -12.80 -3.03
C GLU A 503 -21.14 -11.89 -2.14
N SER A 504 -22.39 -12.28 -1.87
CA SER A 504 -23.21 -11.59 -0.87
C SER A 504 -22.51 -11.60 0.48
N VAL A 505 -22.58 -10.50 1.21
CA VAL A 505 -21.85 -10.27 2.45
C VAL A 505 -22.77 -10.19 3.66
N THR A 506 -22.23 -10.54 4.81
CA THR A 506 -22.85 -10.30 6.12
C THR A 506 -21.79 -9.90 7.13
N THR A 507 -22.20 -9.34 8.26
CA THR A 507 -21.28 -9.01 9.35
C THR A 507 -21.32 -10.07 10.43
N ILE A 508 -20.14 -10.43 10.96
CA ILE A 508 -20.01 -11.32 12.12
C ILE A 508 -19.18 -10.64 13.20
N PRO A 509 -19.50 -10.83 14.50
CA PRO A 509 -18.66 -10.32 15.58
C PRO A 509 -17.25 -10.90 15.51
N LEU A 510 -16.22 -10.14 15.96
CA LEU A 510 -14.83 -10.61 15.91
C LEU A 510 -14.61 -11.86 16.78
N ASP A 511 -15.32 -12.02 17.88
CA ASP A 511 -15.26 -13.21 18.74
C ASP A 511 -15.88 -14.47 18.10
N ALA A 512 -16.69 -14.28 17.07
CA ALA A 512 -17.19 -15.38 16.26
C ALA A 512 -16.15 -15.93 15.26
N LEU A 513 -15.08 -15.20 15.00
CA LEU A 513 -13.97 -15.69 14.16
C LEU A 513 -13.19 -16.81 14.87
N PRO A 514 -12.46 -17.66 14.13
CA PRO A 514 -11.74 -18.81 14.67
C PRO A 514 -10.73 -18.49 15.75
#